data_56c513089f2c34c8578bbf9ef0a4fa39
#
_entry.id   56c513089f2c34c8578bbf9ef0a4fa39
#
_cell.length_a   1.000
_cell.length_b   1.000
_cell.length_c   1.000
_cell.angle_alpha   90.00
_cell.angle_beta   90.00
_cell.angle_gamma   90.00
#
_symmetry.space_group_name_H-M   'P 1'
#
loop_
_entity.id
_entity.type
_entity.pdbx_description
1 polymer ?
#
loop_
_entity_poly.entity_id
_entity_poly.type
_entity_poly.pdbx_seq_one_letter_code
_entity_poly.pdbx_strand_id
1 'polypeptide(L)'
;LAVADWLRNLFGFGKTKAAVSEEESGRYCLFAFEEFYLQLAIQLIAGTLSKCEFRTFWDGKPVKREEYYLWNYEPNRNQNSSEFLQEFLSKLLYQNEALILDVGGELLIADGFCREEHPAGEDIFRGVYRGDVKFWREFPASEVLYFRYANRDVRALLSGVASGYRTLLDMAIGKYKRAGGRKGIVRLAKTASGTDKDDTSLDDLFRNKFKRYFSEENAVLNLPRGMEYEEIPGEGSKKSTSELTDITNIMREAAEHVALALKIPPPLLLGNVADLKSVTDTFLTFCIDPLADLISEEITRKRYGARLFASGSYLSVDTAATLHEDIFEVAEKIDKLIASGAFCIDELRQALGKEPLNEWWSRKHWITKNYEQIAPLKGGEGNRTEGRAGDLSV
;
A
#
# COMPACT_ATOMS: atom_id res chain seq x y z
N LEU A 1 21.96 17.76 8.16
CA LEU A 1 21.56 17.87 9.57
C LEU A 1 20.04 18.07 9.69
N ALA A 2 19.42 18.99 8.95
CA ALA A 2 17.98 19.28 9.03
C ALA A 2 17.06 18.09 8.66
N VAL A 3 17.43 17.28 7.65
CA VAL A 3 16.65 16.12 7.20
C VAL A 3 16.72 14.97 8.22
N ALA A 4 17.88 14.76 8.84
CA ALA A 4 18.04 13.73 9.88
C ALA A 4 17.28 14.09 11.16
N ASP A 5 17.20 15.37 11.52
CA ASP A 5 16.44 15.85 12.68
C ASP A 5 14.92 15.82 12.42
N TRP A 6 14.50 16.08 11.19
CA TRP A 6 13.11 15.94 10.76
C TRP A 6 12.65 14.46 10.79
N LEU A 7 13.45 13.54 10.23
CA LEU A 7 13.18 12.10 10.28
C LEU A 7 13.14 11.57 11.72
N ARG A 8 14.04 12.06 12.59
CA ARG A 8 14.06 11.70 14.02
C ARG A 8 12.80 12.13 14.76
N ASN A 9 12.26 13.29 14.45
CA ASN A 9 11.00 13.77 15.03
C ASN A 9 9.77 13.04 14.48
N LEU A 10 9.80 12.62 13.22
CA LEU A 10 8.71 11.89 12.58
C LEU A 10 8.57 10.46 13.13
N PHE A 11 9.69 9.81 13.47
CA PHE A 11 9.73 8.42 13.91
C PHE A 11 9.93 8.21 15.42
N GLY A 12 9.87 9.26 16.23
CA GLY A 12 9.85 9.16 17.70
C GLY A 12 11.11 8.56 18.35
N PHE A 13 12.25 8.52 17.66
CA PHE A 13 13.50 8.04 18.22
C PHE A 13 14.09 9.05 19.22
N GLY A 14 14.12 8.64 20.49
CA GLY A 14 14.57 9.47 21.60
C GLY A 14 15.97 10.06 21.44
N LYS A 15 16.18 11.18 22.08
CA LYS A 15 17.39 12.00 22.07
C LYS A 15 18.60 11.25 22.63
N THR A 16 19.36 10.57 21.76
CA THR A 16 20.75 10.18 22.06
C THR A 16 21.68 10.96 21.14
N LYS A 17 22.41 11.92 21.71
CA LYS A 17 23.51 12.63 21.04
C LYS A 17 24.72 11.68 20.93
N ALA A 18 24.73 10.82 19.92
CA ALA A 18 25.95 10.18 19.45
C ALA A 18 26.25 10.73 18.06
N ALA A 19 27.48 11.13 17.81
CA ALA A 19 27.93 11.47 16.47
C ALA A 19 27.80 10.23 15.60
N VAL A 20 26.81 10.21 14.74
CA VAL A 20 26.55 9.10 13.79
C VAL A 20 27.71 9.11 12.80
N SER A 21 28.41 7.98 12.65
CA SER A 21 29.48 7.83 11.66
C SER A 21 28.90 8.00 10.23
N GLU A 22 29.75 8.42 9.28
CA GLU A 22 29.30 8.60 7.88
C GLU A 22 28.77 7.30 7.26
N GLU A 23 29.25 6.12 7.72
CA GLU A 23 28.73 4.82 7.31
C GLU A 23 27.33 4.53 7.88
N GLU A 24 27.07 4.94 9.12
CA GLU A 24 25.73 4.85 9.71
C GLU A 24 24.72 5.75 9.02
N SER A 25 25.13 6.92 8.52
CA SER A 25 24.26 7.84 7.80
C SER A 25 23.67 7.24 6.51
N GLY A 26 24.44 6.46 5.74
CA GLY A 26 23.96 5.75 4.56
C GLY A 26 22.94 4.66 4.90
N ARG A 27 23.20 3.93 5.99
CA ARG A 27 22.29 2.86 6.47
C ARG A 27 20.94 3.41 6.93
N TYR A 28 20.94 4.55 7.63
CA TYR A 28 19.72 5.21 8.05
C TYR A 28 18.91 5.74 6.86
N CYS A 29 19.56 6.18 5.80
CA CYS A 29 18.90 6.71 4.63
C CYS A 29 18.07 5.64 3.91
N LEU A 30 18.61 4.45 3.65
CA LEU A 30 17.87 3.39 2.96
C LEU A 30 16.71 2.84 3.81
N PHE A 31 16.96 2.59 5.10
CA PHE A 31 15.91 2.17 6.03
C PHE A 31 14.76 3.19 6.09
N ALA A 32 15.10 4.48 6.10
CA ALA A 32 14.11 5.54 6.05
C ALA A 32 13.32 5.56 4.73
N PHE A 33 13.95 5.23 3.61
CA PHE A 33 13.28 5.15 2.31
C PHE A 33 12.31 3.96 2.23
N GLU A 34 12.71 2.78 2.68
CA GLU A 34 11.83 1.60 2.70
C GLU A 34 10.63 1.83 3.61
N GLU A 35 10.87 2.34 4.82
CA GLU A 35 9.81 2.69 5.75
C GLU A 35 8.88 3.75 5.16
N PHE A 36 9.44 4.75 4.46
CA PHE A 36 8.67 5.78 3.77
C PHE A 36 7.74 5.18 2.70
N TYR A 37 8.25 4.32 1.80
CA TYR A 37 7.42 3.70 0.78
C TYR A 37 6.42 2.71 1.36
N LEU A 38 6.78 1.99 2.42
CA LEU A 38 5.87 1.12 3.15
C LEU A 38 4.71 1.93 3.75
N GLN A 39 5.00 3.05 4.39
CA GLN A 39 3.97 3.94 4.94
C GLN A 39 3.10 4.56 3.85
N LEU A 40 3.68 4.99 2.72
CA LEU A 40 2.91 5.48 1.58
C LEU A 40 1.97 4.41 1.03
N ALA A 41 2.45 3.18 0.87
CA ALA A 41 1.67 2.06 0.39
C ALA A 41 0.50 1.73 1.35
N ILE A 42 0.78 1.69 2.65
CA ILE A 42 -0.25 1.48 3.68
C ILE A 42 -1.29 2.59 3.65
N GLN A 43 -0.87 3.86 3.57
CA GLN A 43 -1.79 5.00 3.49
C GLN A 43 -2.66 4.97 2.23
N LEU A 44 -2.11 4.53 1.10
CA LEU A 44 -2.86 4.37 -0.15
C LEU A 44 -3.96 3.31 0.01
N ILE A 45 -3.63 2.14 0.55
CA ILE A 45 -4.60 1.06 0.81
C ILE A 45 -5.65 1.52 1.82
N ALA A 46 -5.20 2.04 2.96
CA ALA A 46 -6.09 2.47 4.04
C ALA A 46 -7.02 3.62 3.62
N GLY A 47 -6.50 4.60 2.87
CA GLY A 47 -7.27 5.69 2.31
C GLY A 47 -8.30 5.24 1.26
N THR A 48 -8.01 4.18 0.51
CA THR A 48 -8.94 3.61 -0.47
C THR A 48 -10.04 2.82 0.23
N LEU A 49 -9.69 1.92 1.14
CA LEU A 49 -10.66 1.12 1.89
C LEU A 49 -11.56 1.96 2.80
N SER A 50 -11.05 3.07 3.37
CA SER A 50 -11.89 3.98 4.18
C SER A 50 -12.98 4.70 3.39
N LYS A 51 -12.96 4.66 2.06
CA LYS A 51 -14.04 5.17 1.18
C LYS A 51 -15.07 4.11 0.83
N CYS A 52 -14.79 2.83 1.09
CA CYS A 52 -15.72 1.75 0.80
C CYS A 52 -16.94 1.80 1.72
N GLU A 53 -18.09 1.41 1.22
CA GLU A 53 -19.32 1.33 2.01
C GLU A 53 -19.43 -0.04 2.68
N PHE A 54 -19.60 -0.09 3.99
CA PHE A 54 -19.91 -1.30 4.74
C PHE A 54 -21.43 -1.53 4.68
N ARG A 55 -21.86 -2.34 3.70
CA ARG A 55 -23.27 -2.66 3.47
C ARG A 55 -23.73 -3.76 4.40
N THR A 56 -24.81 -3.53 5.11
CA THR A 56 -25.43 -4.50 6.00
C THR A 56 -26.72 -5.03 5.41
N PHE A 57 -26.89 -6.34 5.47
CA PHE A 57 -28.07 -7.06 4.96
C PHE A 57 -28.78 -7.75 6.10
N TRP A 58 -30.11 -7.72 6.06
CA TRP A 58 -30.98 -8.43 6.98
C TRP A 58 -32.09 -9.15 6.20
N ASP A 59 -32.17 -10.46 6.37
CA ASP A 59 -33.10 -11.32 5.62
C ASP A 59 -33.04 -11.06 4.09
N GLY A 60 -31.82 -10.94 3.55
CA GLY A 60 -31.54 -10.70 2.13
C GLY A 60 -31.80 -9.29 1.64
N LYS A 61 -32.17 -8.35 2.52
CA LYS A 61 -32.43 -6.94 2.14
C LYS A 61 -31.39 -6.01 2.72
N PRO A 62 -30.93 -5.01 1.95
CA PRO A 62 -30.01 -3.99 2.48
C PRO A 62 -30.73 -3.15 3.53
N VAL A 63 -30.08 -2.94 4.68
CA VAL A 63 -30.62 -2.18 5.81
C VAL A 63 -29.56 -1.25 6.38
N LYS A 64 -29.98 -0.05 6.82
CA LYS A 64 -29.11 0.93 7.49
C LYS A 64 -29.54 1.03 8.96
N ARG A 65 -29.03 0.13 9.80
CA ARG A 65 -29.29 0.05 11.25
C ARG A 65 -28.03 0.38 12.06
N GLU A 66 -28.01 0.05 13.33
CA GLU A 66 -26.90 0.29 14.27
C GLU A 66 -25.55 -0.23 13.76
N GLU A 67 -25.51 -1.45 13.22
CA GLU A 67 -24.29 -2.03 12.65
C GLU A 67 -23.78 -1.24 11.43
N TYR A 68 -24.69 -0.75 10.57
CA TYR A 68 -24.33 0.12 9.46
C TYR A 68 -23.72 1.44 9.95
N TYR A 69 -24.33 2.06 10.97
CA TYR A 69 -23.85 3.30 11.56
C TYR A 69 -22.48 3.12 12.22
N LEU A 70 -22.31 2.02 12.96
CA LEU A 70 -21.08 1.65 13.65
C LEU A 70 -19.87 1.58 12.69
N TRP A 71 -20.02 0.92 11.54
CA TRP A 71 -18.90 0.75 10.61
C TRP A 71 -18.69 1.93 9.66
N ASN A 72 -19.74 2.67 9.30
CA ASN A 72 -19.62 3.75 8.31
C ASN A 72 -19.47 5.15 8.92
N TYR A 73 -19.84 5.35 10.20
CA TYR A 73 -19.82 6.69 10.81
C TYR A 73 -19.10 6.77 12.14
N GLU A 74 -19.50 5.98 13.12
CA GLU A 74 -19.03 6.10 14.51
C GLU A 74 -18.72 4.73 15.13
N PRO A 75 -17.51 4.19 14.88
CA PRO A 75 -17.06 2.94 15.51
C PRO A 75 -16.92 3.06 17.04
N ASN A 76 -16.53 4.22 17.51
CA ASN A 76 -16.47 4.58 18.93
C ASN A 76 -16.61 6.11 19.06
N ARG A 77 -16.87 6.58 20.28
CA ARG A 77 -17.10 8.01 20.55
C ARG A 77 -15.89 8.93 20.35
N ASN A 78 -14.71 8.38 20.13
CA ASN A 78 -13.47 9.14 19.95
C ASN A 78 -12.96 9.19 18.52
N GLN A 79 -13.49 8.32 17.64
CA GLN A 79 -13.02 8.18 16.25
C GLN A 79 -14.20 8.08 15.30
N ASN A 80 -14.11 8.77 14.17
CA ASN A 80 -14.98 8.52 13.04
C ASN A 80 -14.53 7.26 12.28
N SER A 81 -15.37 6.75 11.37
CA SER A 81 -15.08 5.55 10.59
C SER A 81 -13.76 5.64 9.81
N SER A 82 -13.49 6.78 9.18
CA SER A 82 -12.25 6.94 8.37
C SER A 82 -11.00 6.87 9.22
N GLU A 83 -10.97 7.51 10.39
CA GLU A 83 -9.84 7.43 11.32
C GLU A 83 -9.65 6.03 11.87
N PHE A 84 -10.74 5.39 12.27
CA PHE A 84 -10.72 4.03 12.79
C PHE A 84 -10.20 3.03 11.74
N LEU A 85 -10.73 3.08 10.51
CA LEU A 85 -10.31 2.18 9.44
C LEU A 85 -8.86 2.43 9.02
N GLN A 86 -8.42 3.68 8.95
CA GLN A 86 -7.02 3.98 8.66
C GLN A 86 -6.08 3.45 9.74
N GLU A 87 -6.43 3.58 11.01
CA GLU A 87 -5.65 3.00 12.11
C GLU A 87 -5.65 1.47 12.06
N PHE A 88 -6.82 0.87 11.89
CA PHE A 88 -7.00 -0.59 11.81
C PHE A 88 -6.15 -1.18 10.67
N LEU A 89 -6.29 -0.63 9.46
CA LEU A 89 -5.57 -1.11 8.29
C LEU A 89 -4.06 -0.86 8.39
N SER A 90 -3.66 0.26 8.96
CA SER A 90 -2.24 0.54 9.21
C SER A 90 -1.64 -0.53 10.14
N LYS A 91 -2.33 -0.92 11.21
CA LYS A 91 -1.87 -1.99 12.10
C LYS A 91 -1.87 -3.35 11.38
N LEU A 92 -2.96 -3.68 10.68
CA LEU A 92 -3.09 -4.95 9.96
C LEU A 92 -1.98 -5.15 8.93
N LEU A 93 -1.67 -4.14 8.15
CA LEU A 93 -0.66 -4.23 7.09
C LEU A 93 0.77 -4.15 7.65
N TYR A 94 1.00 -3.34 8.68
CA TYR A 94 2.32 -3.12 9.26
C TYR A 94 2.75 -4.24 10.20
N GLN A 95 1.83 -4.72 11.05
CA GLN A 95 2.07 -5.78 12.04
C GLN A 95 1.67 -7.16 11.54
N ASN A 96 1.09 -7.24 10.32
CA ASN A 96 0.51 -8.44 9.72
C ASN A 96 -0.72 -9.01 10.46
N GLU A 97 -1.12 -8.39 11.57
CA GLU A 97 -2.29 -8.79 12.35
C GLU A 97 -2.91 -7.58 13.07
N ALA A 98 -4.19 -7.66 13.33
CA ALA A 98 -4.92 -6.66 14.10
C ALA A 98 -6.04 -7.31 14.91
N LEU A 99 -6.31 -6.76 16.09
CA LEU A 99 -7.36 -7.20 16.99
C LEU A 99 -8.30 -6.04 17.29
N ILE A 100 -9.60 -6.27 17.08
CA ILE A 100 -10.66 -5.33 17.44
C ILE A 100 -11.51 -5.96 18.53
N LEU A 101 -11.73 -5.21 19.61
CA LEU A 101 -12.58 -5.56 20.72
C LEU A 101 -13.92 -4.84 20.59
N ASP A 102 -15.01 -5.51 20.93
CA ASP A 102 -16.29 -4.87 21.20
C ASP A 102 -16.42 -4.64 22.70
N VAL A 103 -16.41 -3.39 23.12
CA VAL A 103 -16.53 -3.00 24.51
C VAL A 103 -17.75 -2.10 24.69
N GLY A 104 -18.84 -2.71 25.14
CA GLY A 104 -20.09 -1.96 25.36
C GLY A 104 -20.74 -1.42 24.08
N GLY A 105 -20.55 -2.08 22.95
CA GLY A 105 -21.06 -1.68 21.63
C GLY A 105 -20.14 -0.71 20.88
N GLU A 106 -18.97 -0.40 21.41
CA GLU A 106 -17.94 0.41 20.77
C GLU A 106 -16.77 -0.46 20.30
N LEU A 107 -16.25 -0.19 19.11
CA LEU A 107 -15.12 -0.91 18.55
C LEU A 107 -13.81 -0.26 18.97
N LEU A 108 -12.92 -1.04 19.57
CA LEU A 108 -11.60 -0.60 20.01
C LEU A 108 -10.51 -1.45 19.34
N ILE A 109 -9.55 -0.80 18.70
CA ILE A 109 -8.40 -1.48 18.11
C ILE A 109 -7.34 -1.66 19.18
N ALA A 110 -6.92 -2.89 19.47
CA ALA A 110 -5.84 -3.15 20.40
C ALA A 110 -4.49 -2.64 19.87
N ASP A 111 -3.63 -2.10 20.73
CA ASP A 111 -2.25 -1.73 20.39
C ASP A 111 -1.30 -2.93 20.43
N GLY A 112 -1.62 -3.91 21.29
CA GLY A 112 -0.91 -5.16 21.33
C GLY A 112 -1.67 -6.21 22.11
N PHE A 113 -1.33 -7.46 21.83
CA PHE A 113 -1.93 -8.65 22.44
C PHE A 113 -0.98 -9.84 22.29
N CYS A 114 -1.25 -10.92 23.01
CA CYS A 114 -0.61 -12.21 22.83
C CYS A 114 -1.69 -13.24 22.51
N ARG A 115 -1.57 -13.90 21.32
CA ARG A 115 -2.46 -14.97 20.89
C ARG A 115 -1.90 -16.31 21.35
N GLU A 116 -2.68 -17.06 22.09
CA GLU A 116 -2.42 -18.44 22.44
C GLU A 116 -3.26 -19.35 21.55
N GLU A 117 -2.58 -20.03 20.64
CA GLU A 117 -3.25 -20.91 19.65
C GLU A 117 -3.61 -22.26 20.28
N HIS A 118 -4.85 -22.67 20.14
CA HIS A 118 -5.36 -23.96 20.62
C HIS A 118 -5.90 -24.78 19.43
N PRO A 119 -5.13 -25.72 18.87
CA PRO A 119 -5.54 -26.47 17.67
C PRO A 119 -6.86 -27.25 17.80
N ALA A 120 -7.22 -27.67 19.01
CA ALA A 120 -8.44 -28.42 19.30
C ALA A 120 -9.49 -27.61 20.08
N GLY A 121 -9.25 -26.33 20.29
CA GLY A 121 -10.10 -25.45 21.07
C GLY A 121 -10.19 -24.06 20.46
N GLU A 122 -10.69 -23.14 21.27
CA GLU A 122 -10.79 -21.73 20.89
C GLU A 122 -9.50 -21.01 21.31
N ASP A 123 -8.94 -20.19 20.42
CA ASP A 123 -7.77 -19.37 20.71
C ASP A 123 -8.10 -18.33 21.78
N ILE A 124 -7.11 -18.00 22.60
CA ILE A 124 -7.24 -17.04 23.68
C ILE A 124 -6.29 -15.86 23.45
N PHE A 125 -6.82 -14.66 23.58
CA PHE A 125 -6.06 -13.40 23.50
C PHE A 125 -5.82 -12.84 24.90
N ARG A 126 -4.53 -12.73 25.27
CA ARG A 126 -4.06 -12.27 26.58
C ARG A 126 -3.26 -10.97 26.46
N GLY A 127 -3.16 -10.26 27.59
CA GLY A 127 -2.33 -9.05 27.65
C GLY A 127 -2.75 -7.96 26.69
N VAL A 128 -4.03 -7.91 26.35
CA VAL A 128 -4.58 -6.92 25.42
C VAL A 128 -4.51 -5.54 26.05
N TYR A 129 -4.02 -4.55 25.30
CA TYR A 129 -3.95 -3.17 25.77
C TYR A 129 -4.25 -2.17 24.66
N ARG A 130 -4.71 -0.96 25.06
CA ARG A 130 -4.93 0.20 24.20
C ARG A 130 -4.42 1.45 24.93
N GLY A 131 -3.37 2.09 24.41
CA GLY A 131 -2.66 3.16 25.12
C GLY A 131 -2.16 2.69 26.47
N ASP A 132 -2.53 3.42 27.52
CA ASP A 132 -2.18 3.06 28.92
C ASP A 132 -3.14 2.07 29.56
N VAL A 133 -4.24 1.72 28.89
CA VAL A 133 -5.28 0.83 29.43
C VAL A 133 -4.94 -0.62 29.09
N LYS A 134 -4.71 -1.43 30.13
CA LYS A 134 -4.55 -2.89 30.01
C LYS A 134 -5.82 -3.59 30.43
N PHE A 135 -6.27 -4.53 29.59
CA PHE A 135 -7.38 -5.40 29.94
C PHE A 135 -6.86 -6.60 30.73
N TRP A 136 -7.34 -6.76 31.94
CA TRP A 136 -6.92 -7.85 32.83
C TRP A 136 -7.58 -9.19 32.52
N ARG A 137 -8.67 -9.15 31.74
CA ARG A 137 -9.36 -10.38 31.30
C ARG A 137 -8.73 -10.96 30.06
N GLU A 138 -8.90 -12.25 29.90
CA GLU A 138 -8.62 -12.98 28.68
C GLU A 138 -9.82 -12.90 27.75
N PHE A 139 -9.56 -12.83 26.46
CA PHE A 139 -10.60 -12.77 25.45
C PHE A 139 -10.55 -14.04 24.60
N PRO A 140 -11.61 -14.87 24.61
CA PRO A 140 -11.70 -15.98 23.66
C PRO A 140 -11.91 -15.44 22.24
N ALA A 141 -11.52 -16.22 21.26
CA ALA A 141 -11.62 -15.82 19.84
C ALA A 141 -13.06 -15.52 19.41
N SER A 142 -14.08 -16.06 20.07
CA SER A 142 -15.51 -15.78 19.80
C SER A 142 -15.93 -14.35 20.17
N GLU A 143 -15.23 -13.69 21.10
CA GLU A 143 -15.57 -12.36 21.58
C GLU A 143 -14.82 -11.21 20.90
N VAL A 144 -13.92 -11.53 19.97
CA VAL A 144 -13.05 -10.54 19.31
C VAL A 144 -13.07 -10.70 17.80
N LEU A 145 -12.77 -9.62 17.10
CA LEU A 145 -12.49 -9.66 15.67
C LEU A 145 -10.96 -9.70 15.48
N TYR A 146 -10.45 -10.83 15.03
CA TYR A 146 -9.04 -11.02 14.78
C TYR A 146 -8.77 -11.15 13.29
N PHE A 147 -7.92 -10.29 12.78
CA PHE A 147 -7.55 -10.22 11.39
C PHE A 147 -6.07 -10.57 11.23
N ARG A 148 -5.76 -11.37 10.22
CA ARG A 148 -4.40 -11.72 9.80
C ARG A 148 -4.28 -11.49 8.31
N TYR A 149 -3.35 -10.61 7.91
CA TYR A 149 -3.20 -10.21 6.52
C TYR A 149 -2.63 -11.32 5.66
N ALA A 150 -1.51 -11.93 6.10
CA ALA A 150 -0.84 -12.98 5.36
C ALA A 150 -0.24 -14.04 6.28
N ASN A 151 0.01 -15.25 5.73
CA ASN A 151 0.64 -16.34 6.49
C ASN A 151 2.08 -16.04 6.88
N ARG A 152 2.77 -15.20 6.12
CA ARG A 152 4.12 -14.70 6.43
C ARG A 152 4.08 -13.20 6.55
N ASP A 153 4.78 -12.68 7.53
CA ASP A 153 4.92 -11.24 7.73
C ASP A 153 5.62 -10.60 6.52
N VAL A 154 4.88 -9.70 5.86
CA VAL A 154 5.35 -8.96 4.68
C VAL A 154 6.57 -8.12 5.01
N ARG A 155 6.62 -7.53 6.22
CA ARG A 155 7.75 -6.74 6.68
C ARG A 155 9.02 -7.59 6.87
N ALA A 156 8.88 -8.81 7.37
CA ALA A 156 10.00 -9.75 7.48
C ALA A 156 10.55 -10.17 6.11
N LEU A 157 9.67 -10.34 5.11
CA LEU A 157 10.08 -10.61 3.73
C LEU A 157 10.80 -9.40 3.12
N LEU A 158 10.26 -8.20 3.28
CA LEU A 158 10.88 -6.96 2.79
C LEU A 158 12.24 -6.73 3.44
N SER A 159 12.40 -6.94 4.75
CA SER A 159 13.67 -6.76 5.44
C SER A 159 14.80 -7.66 4.90
N GLY A 160 14.46 -8.85 4.43
CA GLY A 160 15.39 -9.76 3.77
C GLY A 160 15.91 -9.21 2.44
N VAL A 161 15.01 -8.68 1.61
CA VAL A 161 15.34 -8.04 0.32
C VAL A 161 16.11 -6.74 0.56
N ALA A 162 15.69 -5.94 1.51
CA ALA A 162 16.31 -4.69 1.92
C ALA A 162 17.78 -4.81 2.30
N SER A 163 18.17 -5.90 2.97
CA SER A 163 19.56 -6.13 3.34
C SER A 163 20.50 -6.22 2.13
N GLY A 164 20.01 -6.80 1.01
CA GLY A 164 20.73 -6.88 -0.26
C GLY A 164 20.91 -5.50 -0.91
N TYR A 165 19.83 -4.73 -0.99
CA TYR A 165 19.86 -3.38 -1.55
C TYR A 165 20.70 -2.41 -0.72
N ARG A 166 20.73 -2.57 0.60
CA ARG A 166 21.59 -1.79 1.48
C ARG A 166 23.05 -1.92 1.10
N THR A 167 23.52 -3.14 0.87
CA THR A 167 24.90 -3.39 0.46
C THR A 167 25.21 -2.75 -0.89
N LEU A 168 24.30 -2.85 -1.85
CA LEU A 168 24.45 -2.23 -3.18
C LEU A 168 24.48 -0.70 -3.09
N LEU A 169 23.61 -0.11 -2.27
CA LEU A 169 23.57 1.34 -2.07
C LEU A 169 24.83 1.86 -1.38
N ASP A 170 25.33 1.16 -0.36
CA ASP A 170 26.59 1.51 0.33
C ASP A 170 27.76 1.47 -0.66
N MET A 171 27.80 0.47 -1.55
CA MET A 171 28.79 0.40 -2.63
C MET A 171 28.65 1.55 -3.63
N ALA A 172 27.44 1.87 -4.05
CA ALA A 172 27.17 2.96 -5.01
C ALA A 172 27.53 4.33 -4.42
N ILE A 173 27.12 4.61 -3.18
CA ILE A 173 27.48 5.83 -2.45
C ILE A 173 29.00 5.92 -2.24
N GLY A 174 29.64 4.80 -1.87
CA GLY A 174 31.10 4.74 -1.72
C GLY A 174 31.83 5.01 -3.04
N LYS A 175 31.28 4.52 -4.16
CA LYS A 175 31.80 4.78 -5.51
C LYS A 175 31.61 6.26 -5.89
N TYR A 176 30.42 6.82 -5.62
CA TYR A 176 30.14 8.24 -5.84
C TYR A 176 31.07 9.16 -5.05
N LYS A 177 31.26 8.90 -3.74
CA LYS A 177 32.19 9.64 -2.89
C LYS A 177 33.62 9.58 -3.41
N ARG A 178 34.07 8.40 -3.90
CA ARG A 178 35.41 8.23 -4.48
C ARG A 178 35.57 8.92 -5.83
N ALA A 179 34.51 8.94 -6.65
CA ALA A 179 34.50 9.61 -7.94
C ALA A 179 34.50 11.15 -7.82
N GLY A 180 33.79 11.70 -6.80
CA GLY A 180 33.79 13.12 -6.49
C GLY A 180 35.01 13.59 -5.71
N GLY A 181 35.85 12.68 -5.21
CA GLY A 181 37.06 13.01 -4.47
C GLY A 181 38.17 13.55 -5.38
N ARG A 182 38.72 14.73 -5.06
CA ARG A 182 39.90 15.25 -5.75
C ARG A 182 41.11 14.39 -5.42
N LYS A 183 41.81 13.93 -6.45
CA LYS A 183 43.04 13.13 -6.33
C LYS A 183 44.19 13.93 -6.92
N GLY A 184 45.31 13.94 -6.23
CA GLY A 184 46.51 14.62 -6.70
C GLY A 184 47.75 13.88 -6.31
N ILE A 185 48.82 14.13 -7.02
CA ILE A 185 50.18 13.62 -6.72
C ILE A 185 50.99 14.76 -6.16
N VAL A 186 51.59 14.54 -5.01
CA VAL A 186 52.58 15.42 -4.44
C VAL A 186 53.97 14.93 -4.87
N ARG A 187 54.69 15.75 -5.63
CA ARG A 187 56.08 15.47 -6.04
C ARG A 187 57.02 16.17 -5.10
N LEU A 188 57.98 15.43 -4.56
CA LEU A 188 59.08 15.95 -3.74
C LEU A 188 60.36 16.02 -4.60
N ALA A 189 60.95 17.19 -4.67
CA ALA A 189 62.26 17.35 -5.28
C ALA A 189 63.33 16.65 -4.39
N LYS A 190 64.22 15.84 -4.99
CA LYS A 190 65.24 15.02 -4.33
C LYS A 190 66.32 15.85 -3.66
N THR A 191 66.00 16.62 -2.63
CA THR A 191 67.01 17.35 -1.83
C THR A 191 66.64 17.44 -0.35
N ALA A 192 66.07 16.40 0.20
CA ALA A 192 65.91 16.28 1.64
C ALA A 192 66.71 15.12 2.17
N SER A 193 67.83 15.45 2.75
CA SER A 193 68.62 14.54 3.60
C SER A 193 67.76 14.21 4.80
N GLY A 194 67.39 12.92 4.92
CA GLY A 194 66.44 12.44 5.95
C GLY A 194 66.90 12.75 7.36
N THR A 195 66.18 13.57 8.03
CA THR A 195 66.19 13.70 9.49
C THR A 195 64.74 13.51 9.98
N ASP A 196 64.57 12.84 11.13
CA ASP A 196 63.28 12.50 11.77
C ASP A 196 62.33 13.71 11.96
N LYS A 197 62.81 14.94 11.79
CA LYS A 197 62.03 16.18 11.84
C LYS A 197 61.26 16.44 10.54
N ASP A 198 61.66 15.85 9.42
CA ASP A 198 61.01 16.06 8.13
C ASP A 198 59.75 15.19 8.00
N ASP A 199 59.76 14.00 8.61
CA ASP A 199 58.64 13.05 8.63
C ASP A 199 57.43 13.61 9.41
N THR A 200 57.68 14.25 10.57
CA THR A 200 56.61 14.92 11.35
C THR A 200 56.00 16.08 10.64
N SER A 201 56.76 16.85 9.87
CA SER A 201 56.27 17.97 9.08
C SER A 201 55.47 17.53 7.87
N LEU A 202 55.80 16.39 7.27
CA LEU A 202 55.04 15.78 6.18
C LEU A 202 53.70 15.23 6.66
N ASP A 203 53.70 14.56 7.81
CA ASP A 203 52.47 14.02 8.41
C ASP A 203 51.49 15.14 8.79
N ASP A 204 52.01 16.26 9.33
CA ASP A 204 51.16 17.43 9.62
C ASP A 204 50.64 18.10 8.34
N LEU A 205 51.45 18.17 7.29
CA LEU A 205 51.00 18.67 5.99
C LEU A 205 49.87 17.84 5.41
N PHE A 206 49.97 16.50 5.41
CA PHE A 206 48.97 15.61 4.87
C PHE A 206 47.69 15.56 5.73
N ARG A 207 47.84 15.44 7.05
CA ARG A 207 46.69 15.30 7.95
C ARG A 207 45.90 16.59 8.16
N ASN A 208 46.59 17.74 8.24
CA ASN A 208 45.96 18.98 8.60
C ASN A 208 45.78 19.95 7.41
N LYS A 209 46.86 20.24 6.66
CA LYS A 209 46.81 21.25 5.59
C LYS A 209 46.07 20.79 4.34
N PHE A 210 46.33 19.55 3.88
CA PHE A 210 45.60 18.96 2.74
C PHE A 210 44.14 18.68 3.11
N LYS A 211 43.88 18.15 4.30
CA LYS A 211 42.52 17.92 4.76
C LYS A 211 41.69 19.22 4.78
N ARG A 212 42.28 20.28 5.29
CA ARG A 212 41.64 21.60 5.33
C ARG A 212 41.44 22.18 3.93
N TYR A 213 42.42 22.06 3.04
CA TYR A 213 42.33 22.53 1.65
C TYR A 213 41.18 21.83 0.89
N PHE A 214 40.96 20.52 1.12
CA PHE A 214 39.89 19.78 0.47
C PHE A 214 38.52 19.91 1.15
N SER A 215 38.46 20.36 2.40
CA SER A 215 37.20 20.53 3.15
C SER A 215 36.62 21.93 3.09
N GLU A 216 37.41 22.97 2.81
CA GLU A 216 36.98 24.36 2.75
C GLU A 216 36.79 24.83 1.30
N GLU A 217 35.70 25.53 1.01
CA GLU A 217 35.39 26.03 -0.35
C GLU A 217 36.41 27.06 -0.89
N ASN A 218 37.05 27.80 -0.01
CA ASN A 218 38.01 28.88 -0.33
C ASN A 218 39.32 28.75 0.44
N ALA A 219 39.98 27.59 0.30
CA ALA A 219 41.26 27.34 0.97
C ALA A 219 42.44 27.53 0.02
N VAL A 220 43.53 28.11 0.54
CA VAL A 220 44.82 28.25 -0.14
C VAL A 220 45.80 27.21 0.45
N LEU A 221 46.35 26.38 -0.42
CA LEU A 221 47.37 25.39 -0.02
C LEU A 221 48.75 25.99 -0.15
N ASN A 222 49.41 26.27 0.98
CA ASN A 222 50.79 26.71 1.00
C ASN A 222 51.74 25.52 1.11
N LEU A 223 52.45 25.26 0.02
CA LEU A 223 53.40 24.16 -0.07
C LEU A 223 54.83 24.60 0.30
N PRO A 224 55.61 23.79 1.04
CA PRO A 224 57.01 24.03 1.29
C PRO A 224 57.83 24.05 0.00
N ARG A 225 59.00 24.70 0.04
CA ARG A 225 59.95 24.74 -1.13
C ARG A 225 60.35 23.31 -1.53
N GLY A 226 60.22 23.04 -2.84
CA GLY A 226 60.58 21.72 -3.40
C GLY A 226 59.43 20.70 -3.41
N MET A 227 58.22 21.10 -3.04
CA MET A 227 57.01 20.32 -3.21
C MET A 227 56.14 20.92 -4.31
N GLU A 228 55.67 20.07 -5.18
CA GLU A 228 54.71 20.39 -6.22
C GLU A 228 53.45 19.50 -6.04
N TYR A 229 52.31 20.11 -6.07
CA TYR A 229 51.03 19.40 -6.09
C TYR A 229 50.42 19.51 -7.47
N GLU A 230 50.20 18.35 -8.09
CA GLU A 230 49.54 18.24 -9.38
C GLU A 230 48.19 17.51 -9.15
N GLU A 231 47.14 18.20 -9.39
CA GLU A 231 45.79 17.59 -9.36
C GLU A 231 45.67 16.71 -10.61
N ILE A 232 45.42 15.41 -10.41
CA ILE A 232 45.10 14.51 -11.51
C ILE A 232 43.74 14.92 -12.01
N PRO A 233 43.62 15.38 -13.29
CA PRO A 233 42.31 15.69 -13.85
C PRO A 233 41.46 14.43 -13.76
N GLY A 234 40.56 14.38 -12.81
CA GLY A 234 39.63 13.27 -12.69
C GLY A 234 38.79 13.23 -13.96
N GLU A 235 38.62 12.07 -14.56
CA GLU A 235 37.59 11.81 -15.60
C GLU A 235 36.15 12.15 -15.06
N GLY A 236 36.07 12.90 -13.96
CA GLY A 236 34.96 13.07 -13.07
C GLY A 236 33.80 13.92 -13.58
N SER A 237 33.96 14.65 -14.68
CA SER A 237 32.87 15.52 -15.12
C SER A 237 31.79 14.80 -15.92
N LYS A 238 32.05 13.61 -16.47
CA LYS A 238 31.04 12.80 -17.19
C LYS A 238 30.54 11.60 -16.41
N LYS A 239 31.19 11.19 -15.31
CA LYS A 239 30.85 9.98 -14.53
C LYS A 239 29.85 10.22 -13.39
N SER A 240 29.69 11.46 -12.92
CA SER A 240 28.78 11.75 -11.80
C SER A 240 27.30 11.50 -12.15
N THR A 241 26.92 11.63 -13.41
CA THR A 241 25.54 11.41 -13.87
C THR A 241 25.17 9.94 -13.87
N SER A 242 26.09 9.05 -14.25
CA SER A 242 25.84 7.58 -14.26
C SER A 242 25.66 7.03 -12.84
N GLU A 243 26.46 7.49 -11.89
CA GLU A 243 26.45 7.02 -10.52
C GLU A 243 25.20 7.51 -9.75
N LEU A 244 24.74 8.72 -10.03
CA LEU A 244 23.45 9.21 -9.52
C LEU A 244 22.28 8.42 -10.10
N THR A 245 22.36 8.03 -11.37
CA THR A 245 21.34 7.19 -12.03
C THR A 245 21.29 5.80 -11.38
N ASP A 246 22.43 5.20 -11.05
CA ASP A 246 22.49 3.90 -10.37
C ASP A 246 21.81 3.97 -9.00
N ILE A 247 22.07 5.02 -8.21
CA ILE A 247 21.43 5.23 -6.89
C ILE A 247 19.91 5.39 -7.06
N THR A 248 19.48 6.19 -8.03
CA THR A 248 18.05 6.43 -8.29
C THR A 248 17.35 5.14 -8.73
N ASN A 249 17.99 4.31 -9.55
CA ASN A 249 17.45 3.02 -9.98
C ASN A 249 17.30 2.06 -8.79
N ILE A 250 18.30 1.96 -7.92
CA ILE A 250 18.23 1.13 -6.70
C ILE A 250 17.05 1.55 -5.81
N MET A 251 16.86 2.86 -5.61
CA MET A 251 15.74 3.38 -4.82
C MET A 251 14.39 3.06 -5.48
N ARG A 252 14.31 3.18 -6.78
CA ARG A 252 13.09 2.85 -7.54
C ARG A 252 12.75 1.38 -7.46
N GLU A 253 13.73 0.50 -7.63
CA GLU A 253 13.55 -0.96 -7.50
C GLU A 253 13.10 -1.34 -6.08
N ALA A 254 13.66 -0.72 -5.04
CA ALA A 254 13.20 -0.93 -3.67
C ALA A 254 11.73 -0.54 -3.48
N ALA A 255 11.30 0.60 -4.03
CA ALA A 255 9.90 1.03 -4.01
C ALA A 255 8.98 0.07 -4.78
N GLU A 256 9.43 -0.44 -5.93
CA GLU A 256 8.70 -1.44 -6.72
C GLU A 256 8.51 -2.74 -5.94
N HIS A 257 9.52 -3.20 -5.20
CA HIS A 257 9.39 -4.38 -4.34
C HIS A 257 8.41 -4.19 -3.19
N VAL A 258 8.40 -3.00 -2.55
CA VAL A 258 7.40 -2.66 -1.53
C VAL A 258 5.99 -2.70 -2.12
N ALA A 259 5.81 -2.09 -3.30
CA ALA A 259 4.53 -2.10 -4.00
C ALA A 259 4.05 -3.53 -4.29
N LEU A 260 4.92 -4.36 -4.86
CA LEU A 260 4.61 -5.76 -5.19
C LEU A 260 4.30 -6.61 -3.95
N ALA A 261 5.02 -6.40 -2.84
CA ALA A 261 4.79 -7.11 -1.58
C ALA A 261 3.40 -6.84 -1.00
N LEU A 262 2.87 -5.63 -1.19
CA LEU A 262 1.51 -5.24 -0.81
C LEU A 262 0.49 -5.36 -1.96
N LYS A 263 0.89 -5.96 -3.09
CA LYS A 263 0.05 -6.16 -4.28
C LYS A 263 -0.47 -4.85 -4.89
N ILE A 264 0.27 -3.76 -4.70
CA ILE A 264 -0.02 -2.46 -5.33
C ILE A 264 0.67 -2.44 -6.70
N PRO A 265 0.01 -2.00 -7.78
CA PRO A 265 0.70 -1.73 -9.04
C PRO A 265 1.79 -0.67 -8.85
N PRO A 266 3.07 -0.96 -9.18
CA PRO A 266 4.16 -0.02 -8.94
C PRO A 266 3.96 1.39 -9.51
N PRO A 267 3.35 1.58 -10.70
CA PRO A 267 3.08 2.91 -11.24
C PRO A 267 2.24 3.79 -10.31
N LEU A 268 1.33 3.18 -9.54
CA LEU A 268 0.46 3.91 -8.63
C LEU A 268 1.23 4.48 -7.43
N LEU A 269 2.18 3.70 -6.89
CA LEU A 269 3.03 4.13 -5.78
C LEU A 269 4.10 5.14 -6.22
N LEU A 270 4.64 4.98 -7.43
CA LEU A 270 5.69 5.83 -7.99
C LEU A 270 5.15 7.11 -8.67
N GLY A 271 3.83 7.23 -8.84
CA GLY A 271 3.21 8.38 -9.51
C GLY A 271 3.38 8.40 -11.04
N ASN A 272 3.73 7.28 -11.66
CA ASN A 272 4.07 7.17 -13.08
C ASN A 272 2.96 6.44 -13.85
N VAL A 273 1.73 6.95 -13.72
CA VAL A 273 0.52 6.29 -14.24
C VAL A 273 0.24 6.76 -15.66
N ALA A 274 0.43 5.90 -16.66
CA ALA A 274 0.09 6.17 -18.05
C ALA A 274 -1.41 5.91 -18.35
N ASP A 275 -1.97 4.85 -17.79
CA ASP A 275 -3.39 4.49 -17.86
C ASP A 275 -3.96 4.33 -16.44
N LEU A 276 -4.59 5.39 -15.98
CA LEU A 276 -5.13 5.46 -14.62
C LEU A 276 -6.22 4.40 -14.40
N LYS A 277 -7.09 4.18 -15.39
CA LYS A 277 -8.23 3.26 -15.26
C LYS A 277 -7.75 1.82 -15.10
N SER A 278 -6.91 1.33 -16.00
CA SER A 278 -6.39 -0.03 -15.96
C SER A 278 -5.58 -0.30 -14.67
N VAL A 279 -4.77 0.66 -14.24
CA VAL A 279 -3.98 0.55 -13.03
C VAL A 279 -4.86 0.56 -11.78
N THR A 280 -5.92 1.39 -11.75
CA THR A 280 -6.89 1.42 -10.65
C THR A 280 -7.69 0.12 -10.59
N ASP A 281 -8.18 -0.40 -11.71
CA ASP A 281 -8.91 -1.67 -11.76
C ASP A 281 -8.03 -2.83 -11.25
N THR A 282 -6.76 -2.84 -11.63
CA THR A 282 -5.78 -3.84 -11.14
C THR A 282 -5.56 -3.70 -9.63
N PHE A 283 -5.42 -2.48 -9.12
CA PHE A 283 -5.26 -2.21 -7.70
C PHE A 283 -6.48 -2.65 -6.89
N LEU A 284 -7.67 -2.33 -7.36
CA LEU A 284 -8.91 -2.77 -6.70
C LEU A 284 -9.00 -4.29 -6.67
N THR A 285 -8.88 -4.95 -7.83
CA THR A 285 -9.07 -6.40 -7.96
C THR A 285 -8.06 -7.22 -7.15
N PHE A 286 -6.77 -6.84 -7.12
CA PHE A 286 -5.74 -7.68 -6.51
C PHE A 286 -5.31 -7.24 -5.12
N CYS A 287 -5.55 -5.99 -4.74
CA CYS A 287 -5.17 -5.46 -3.44
C CYS A 287 -6.38 -5.18 -2.54
N ILE A 288 -7.35 -4.41 -3.02
CA ILE A 288 -8.45 -3.90 -2.20
C ILE A 288 -9.55 -4.94 -2.00
N ASP A 289 -10.03 -5.61 -3.07
CA ASP A 289 -11.10 -6.60 -2.97
C ASP A 289 -10.76 -7.76 -2.01
N PRO A 290 -9.56 -8.37 -2.06
CA PRO A 290 -9.21 -9.42 -1.10
C PRO A 290 -9.16 -8.95 0.36
N LEU A 291 -8.81 -7.67 0.61
CA LEU A 291 -8.86 -7.08 1.95
C LEU A 291 -10.29 -6.81 2.39
N ALA A 292 -11.14 -6.32 1.49
CA ALA A 292 -12.55 -6.11 1.73
C ALA A 292 -13.27 -7.42 2.06
N ASP A 293 -12.94 -8.50 1.33
CA ASP A 293 -13.46 -9.84 1.61
C ASP A 293 -13.00 -10.35 2.97
N LEU A 294 -11.70 -10.26 3.30
CA LEU A 294 -11.16 -10.65 4.60
C LEU A 294 -11.90 -9.95 5.76
N ILE A 295 -12.16 -8.66 5.61
CA ILE A 295 -12.87 -7.86 6.62
C ILE A 295 -14.35 -8.30 6.71
N SER A 296 -15.02 -8.46 5.57
CA SER A 296 -16.41 -8.89 5.47
C SER A 296 -16.64 -10.27 6.10
N GLU A 297 -15.73 -11.21 5.80
CA GLU A 297 -15.79 -12.58 6.32
C GLU A 297 -15.66 -12.62 7.84
N GLU A 298 -14.66 -11.95 8.42
CA GLU A 298 -14.44 -11.98 9.87
C GLU A 298 -15.57 -11.29 10.62
N ILE A 299 -16.06 -10.13 10.14
CA ILE A 299 -17.20 -9.44 10.75
C ILE A 299 -18.46 -10.31 10.66
N THR A 300 -18.74 -10.89 9.48
CA THR A 300 -19.91 -11.75 9.28
C THR A 300 -19.82 -13.00 10.16
N ARG A 301 -18.66 -13.64 10.22
CA ARG A 301 -18.42 -14.82 11.05
C ARG A 301 -18.70 -14.58 12.54
N LYS A 302 -18.25 -13.43 13.05
CA LYS A 302 -18.29 -13.13 14.48
C LYS A 302 -19.59 -12.45 14.93
N ARG A 303 -20.07 -11.50 14.15
CA ARG A 303 -21.23 -10.68 14.56
C ARG A 303 -22.58 -11.26 14.09
N TYR A 304 -22.59 -12.00 12.99
CA TYR A 304 -23.82 -12.63 12.50
C TYR A 304 -23.84 -14.13 12.74
N GLY A 305 -22.73 -14.83 12.53
CA GLY A 305 -22.64 -16.27 12.70
C GLY A 305 -23.44 -17.05 11.65
N ALA A 306 -23.29 -18.38 11.63
CA ALA A 306 -23.85 -19.25 10.58
C ALA A 306 -25.38 -19.18 10.47
N ARG A 307 -26.08 -19.00 11.61
CA ARG A 307 -27.56 -19.00 11.63
C ARG A 307 -28.15 -17.75 10.95
N LEU A 308 -27.61 -16.57 11.28
CA LEU A 308 -28.07 -15.31 10.66
C LEU A 308 -27.62 -15.22 9.21
N PHE A 309 -26.40 -15.70 8.89
CA PHE A 309 -25.94 -15.78 7.51
C PHE A 309 -26.86 -16.65 6.63
N ALA A 310 -27.32 -17.79 7.13
CA ALA A 310 -28.25 -18.66 6.41
C ALA A 310 -29.62 -18.01 6.14
N SER A 311 -30.03 -17.00 6.96
CA SER A 311 -31.25 -16.21 6.71
C SER A 311 -31.00 -15.00 5.78
N GLY A 312 -29.79 -14.84 5.24
CA GLY A 312 -29.43 -13.72 4.38
C GLY A 312 -29.01 -12.46 5.13
N SER A 313 -28.58 -12.61 6.41
CA SER A 313 -28.10 -11.47 7.21
C SER A 313 -26.59 -11.52 7.32
N TYR A 314 -25.88 -10.51 6.79
CA TYR A 314 -24.43 -10.43 6.75
C TYR A 314 -23.96 -8.99 6.51
N LEU A 315 -22.66 -8.75 6.61
CA LEU A 315 -22.01 -7.51 6.23
C LEU A 315 -21.11 -7.76 5.01
N SER A 316 -21.11 -6.83 4.07
CA SER A 316 -20.24 -6.84 2.90
C SER A 316 -19.63 -5.45 2.70
N VAL A 317 -18.33 -5.41 2.45
CA VAL A 317 -17.63 -4.17 2.08
C VAL A 317 -17.74 -3.97 0.58
N ASP A 318 -18.37 -2.88 0.16
CA ASP A 318 -18.55 -2.55 -1.25
C ASP A 318 -17.42 -1.62 -1.74
N THR A 319 -16.59 -2.15 -2.61
CA THR A 319 -15.45 -1.46 -3.22
C THR A 319 -15.84 -0.63 -4.45
N ALA A 320 -17.02 -0.85 -5.03
CA ALA A 320 -17.49 -0.14 -6.22
C ALA A 320 -17.64 1.38 -5.99
N ALA A 321 -17.89 1.80 -4.73
CA ALA A 321 -17.98 3.22 -4.37
C ALA A 321 -16.67 4.00 -4.57
N THR A 322 -15.54 3.31 -4.72
CA THR A 322 -14.23 3.92 -4.97
C THR A 322 -13.96 4.19 -6.45
N LEU A 323 -14.72 3.59 -7.35
CA LEU A 323 -14.64 3.83 -8.79
C LEU A 323 -15.33 5.13 -9.16
N HIS A 324 -14.58 6.10 -9.64
CA HIS A 324 -15.15 7.28 -10.29
C HIS A 324 -15.46 6.94 -11.75
N GLU A 325 -16.62 6.32 -11.98
CA GLU A 325 -17.08 6.13 -13.35
C GLU A 325 -17.58 7.45 -13.93
N ASP A 326 -17.08 7.80 -15.12
CA ASP A 326 -17.64 8.92 -15.86
C ASP A 326 -19.06 8.53 -16.33
N ILE A 327 -20.06 9.27 -15.84
CA ILE A 327 -21.48 9.03 -16.16
C ILE A 327 -21.71 9.04 -17.68
N PHE A 328 -20.92 9.79 -18.44
CA PHE A 328 -21.02 9.85 -19.90
C PHE A 328 -20.49 8.59 -20.57
N GLU A 329 -19.40 7.98 -20.07
CA GLU A 329 -18.94 6.68 -20.55
C GLU A 329 -19.89 5.54 -20.24
N VAL A 330 -20.60 5.65 -19.10
CA VAL A 330 -21.55 4.64 -18.65
C VAL A 330 -22.89 4.77 -19.37
N ALA A 331 -23.25 5.96 -19.87
CA ALA A 331 -24.56 6.23 -20.49
C ALA A 331 -24.88 5.29 -21.67
N GLU A 332 -23.91 5.02 -22.54
CA GLU A 332 -24.11 4.07 -23.67
C GLU A 332 -24.29 2.63 -23.21
N LYS A 333 -23.64 2.25 -22.10
CA LYS A 333 -23.77 0.93 -21.50
C LYS A 333 -25.10 0.76 -20.78
N ILE A 334 -25.58 1.81 -20.11
CA ILE A 334 -26.89 1.83 -19.42
C ILE A 334 -28.02 1.55 -20.39
N ASP A 335 -28.02 2.19 -21.53
CA ASP A 335 -29.07 1.96 -22.55
C ASP A 335 -29.11 0.48 -22.99
N LYS A 336 -27.94 -0.12 -23.23
CA LYS A 336 -27.81 -1.53 -23.59
C LYS A 336 -28.28 -2.47 -22.48
N LEU A 337 -27.96 -2.17 -21.21
CA LEU A 337 -28.36 -2.98 -20.06
C LEU A 337 -29.87 -2.94 -19.82
N ILE A 338 -30.49 -1.76 -19.95
CA ILE A 338 -31.96 -1.61 -19.88
C ILE A 338 -32.61 -2.31 -21.06
N ALA A 339 -32.09 -2.08 -22.28
CA ALA A 339 -32.65 -2.60 -23.51
C ALA A 339 -32.59 -4.13 -23.61
N SER A 340 -31.63 -4.77 -22.94
CA SER A 340 -31.52 -6.22 -22.84
C SER A 340 -32.49 -6.85 -21.83
N GLY A 341 -33.12 -6.04 -20.97
CA GLY A 341 -33.95 -6.52 -19.88
C GLY A 341 -33.20 -7.13 -18.71
N ALA A 342 -31.87 -7.03 -18.71
CA ALA A 342 -31.03 -7.58 -17.64
C ALA A 342 -31.20 -6.81 -16.33
N PHE A 343 -31.41 -5.46 -16.44
CA PHE A 343 -31.55 -4.57 -15.29
C PHE A 343 -32.77 -3.67 -15.46
N CYS A 344 -33.45 -3.37 -14.35
CA CYS A 344 -34.43 -2.29 -14.30
C CYS A 344 -33.73 -0.93 -13.99
N ILE A 345 -34.47 0.17 -14.15
CA ILE A 345 -33.93 1.52 -13.94
C ILE A 345 -33.49 1.71 -12.48
N ASP A 346 -34.24 1.19 -11.52
CA ASP A 346 -33.92 1.33 -10.09
C ASP A 346 -32.66 0.55 -9.70
N GLU A 347 -32.46 -0.63 -10.26
CA GLU A 347 -31.22 -1.42 -10.02
C GLU A 347 -29.99 -0.72 -10.59
N LEU A 348 -30.08 -0.11 -11.78
CA LEU A 348 -28.97 0.65 -12.35
C LEU A 348 -28.69 1.94 -11.57
N ARG A 349 -29.76 2.62 -11.08
CA ARG A 349 -29.57 3.78 -10.22
C ARG A 349 -28.86 3.41 -8.93
N GLN A 350 -29.23 2.30 -8.30
CA GLN A 350 -28.54 1.79 -7.11
C GLN A 350 -27.07 1.41 -7.39
N ALA A 351 -26.80 0.75 -8.51
CA ALA A 351 -25.43 0.43 -8.93
C ALA A 351 -24.57 1.69 -9.16
N LEU A 352 -25.18 2.79 -9.60
CA LEU A 352 -24.55 4.11 -9.76
C LEU A 352 -24.52 4.96 -8.47
N GLY A 353 -24.89 4.40 -7.32
CA GLY A 353 -24.93 5.12 -6.05
C GLY A 353 -26.05 6.16 -5.95
N LYS A 354 -27.07 6.10 -6.82
CA LYS A 354 -28.25 6.98 -6.81
C LYS A 354 -29.44 6.31 -6.14
N GLU A 355 -30.23 7.09 -5.42
CA GLU A 355 -31.44 6.56 -4.81
C GLU A 355 -32.42 6.04 -5.88
N PRO A 356 -33.09 4.88 -5.64
CA PRO A 356 -34.11 4.36 -6.52
C PRO A 356 -35.30 5.29 -6.57
N LEU A 357 -35.95 5.41 -7.73
CA LEU A 357 -37.16 6.22 -7.89
C LEU A 357 -38.37 5.61 -7.20
N ASN A 358 -38.35 4.28 -7.00
CA ASN A 358 -39.42 3.50 -6.38
C ASN A 358 -40.80 3.62 -7.08
N GLU A 359 -40.81 4.04 -8.34
CA GLU A 359 -42.01 4.14 -9.16
C GLU A 359 -42.36 2.78 -9.79
N TRP A 360 -43.65 2.55 -10.10
CA TRP A 360 -44.09 1.28 -10.65
C TRP A 360 -43.42 0.92 -12.01
N TRP A 361 -43.05 1.94 -12.78
CA TRP A 361 -42.39 1.78 -14.09
C TRP A 361 -40.86 1.62 -13.95
N SER A 362 -40.21 2.18 -12.93
CA SER A 362 -38.78 2.11 -12.73
C SER A 362 -38.28 0.74 -12.25
N ARG A 363 -39.20 -0.07 -11.71
CA ARG A 363 -38.93 -1.46 -11.27
C ARG A 363 -39.21 -2.49 -12.35
N LYS A 364 -39.70 -2.08 -13.54
CA LYS A 364 -39.96 -3.01 -14.64
C LYS A 364 -38.74 -3.19 -15.50
N HIS A 365 -38.53 -4.42 -15.93
CA HIS A 365 -37.51 -4.75 -16.93
C HIS A 365 -38.10 -4.49 -18.33
N TRP A 366 -37.31 -3.76 -19.16
CA TRP A 366 -37.72 -3.36 -20.49
C TRP A 366 -36.85 -4.10 -21.51
N ILE A 367 -37.51 -4.70 -22.52
CA ILE A 367 -36.81 -5.38 -23.62
C ILE A 367 -37.15 -4.61 -24.90
N THR A 368 -36.13 -4.33 -25.72
CA THR A 368 -36.37 -3.76 -27.05
C THR A 368 -37.01 -4.79 -27.98
N LYS A 369 -37.82 -4.34 -28.93
CA LYS A 369 -38.48 -5.19 -29.93
C LYS A 369 -37.47 -5.99 -30.80
N ASN A 370 -36.20 -5.70 -30.73
CA ASN A 370 -35.15 -6.41 -31.48
C ASN A 370 -34.80 -7.78 -30.92
N TYR A 371 -35.29 -8.13 -29.73
CA TYR A 371 -35.09 -9.44 -29.12
C TYR A 371 -36.38 -10.25 -29.20
N GLU A 372 -36.38 -11.26 -30.03
CA GLU A 372 -37.48 -12.24 -30.09
C GLU A 372 -37.14 -13.42 -29.17
N GLN A 373 -38.13 -13.94 -28.47
CA GLN A 373 -37.95 -15.11 -27.63
C GLN A 373 -37.59 -16.28 -28.53
N ILE A 374 -36.39 -16.86 -28.37
CA ILE A 374 -36.05 -18.13 -29.02
C ILE A 374 -36.95 -19.17 -28.40
N ALA A 375 -37.97 -19.60 -29.15
CA ALA A 375 -38.78 -20.74 -28.76
C ALA A 375 -37.82 -21.91 -28.54
N PRO A 376 -38.01 -22.73 -27.48
CA PRO A 376 -37.20 -23.92 -27.28
C PRO A 376 -37.27 -24.75 -28.57
N LEU A 377 -36.11 -25.07 -29.15
CA LEU A 377 -35.99 -25.96 -30.30
C LEU A 377 -36.70 -27.26 -29.94
N LYS A 378 -37.94 -27.40 -30.35
CA LYS A 378 -38.65 -28.70 -30.32
C LYS A 378 -37.86 -29.62 -31.23
N GLY A 379 -37.31 -30.66 -30.65
CA GLY A 379 -36.65 -31.73 -31.39
C GLY A 379 -37.52 -32.15 -32.54
N GLY A 380 -36.90 -32.32 -33.71
CA GLY A 380 -37.57 -32.53 -34.98
C GLY A 380 -38.66 -33.58 -34.96
N GLU A 381 -39.89 -33.12 -35.13
CA GLU A 381 -40.99 -33.90 -35.66
C GLU A 381 -41.35 -33.28 -37.01
N GLY A 382 -41.31 -34.16 -38.00
CA GLY A 382 -41.39 -33.80 -39.39
C GLY A 382 -42.66 -33.08 -39.79
N ASN A 383 -42.46 -32.11 -40.62
CA ASN A 383 -43.49 -31.34 -41.35
C ASN A 383 -44.30 -32.30 -42.25
N ARG A 384 -45.42 -32.80 -41.76
CA ARG A 384 -46.45 -33.36 -42.63
C ARG A 384 -47.26 -32.22 -43.21
N THR A 385 -46.97 -31.91 -44.45
CA THR A 385 -47.84 -31.11 -45.32
C THR A 385 -49.15 -31.82 -45.53
N GLU A 386 -50.20 -31.41 -44.84
CA GLU A 386 -51.58 -31.73 -45.26
C GLU A 386 -51.94 -30.90 -46.45
N GLY A 387 -52.06 -31.63 -47.59
CA GLY A 387 -52.53 -31.09 -48.83
C GLY A 387 -53.99 -30.63 -48.72
N ARG A 388 -54.23 -29.42 -49.07
CA ARG A 388 -55.57 -28.87 -49.34
C ARG A 388 -56.12 -29.54 -50.60
N ALA A 389 -57.06 -30.46 -50.42
CA ALA A 389 -57.93 -30.94 -51.49
C ALA A 389 -58.82 -29.79 -51.96
N GLY A 390 -58.71 -29.48 -53.22
CA GLY A 390 -59.57 -28.54 -53.93
C GLY A 390 -60.94 -29.11 -54.07
N ASP A 391 -61.92 -28.30 -53.79
CA ASP A 391 -63.31 -28.56 -54.14
C ASP A 391 -63.60 -27.84 -55.46
N LEU A 392 -63.77 -28.67 -56.51
CA LEU A 392 -64.35 -28.25 -57.78
C LEU A 392 -65.75 -28.86 -57.81
N SER A 393 -66.75 -28.03 -57.81
CA SER A 393 -68.08 -28.35 -58.35
C SER A 393 -68.75 -27.14 -58.90
N VAL A 394 -68.92 -27.15 -60.23
CA VAL A 394 -69.99 -26.62 -61.10
C VAL A 394 -70.63 -25.26 -60.77
#